data_9488eeed01ca1ed8ff5b093b0b7d4721
#
_entry.id   9488eeed01ca1ed8ff5b093b0b7d4721
#
_cell.length_a   1.000
_cell.length_b   1.000
_cell.length_c   1.000
_cell.angle_alpha   90.00
_cell.angle_beta   90.00
_cell.angle_gamma   90.00
#
_symmetry.space_group_name_H-M   'P 1'
#
loop_
_entity.id
_entity.type
_entity.pdbx_description
1 polymer ?
#
loop_
_entity_poly.entity_id
_entity_poly.type
_entity_poly.pdbx_seq_one_letter_code
_entity_poly.pdbx_strand_id
1 'polypeptide(L)'
;ITTKEQMLDEMCALLGGRAAEDLFTGHISTGAMNDLERATKSAYGMVAYLGMSESLPNVSYYTNQESFQKPYSEETGRRIDAEVSRLINEQYDRAKRILTENAAKHNALADLLCEHEVIFAADVTNIFGPRPWKSRADIILEEQPQPETEEKNDDKTREDGDESASTSDEQTTDAADYDCTKDAPHRDDRPAATHQVDSPFSPN
;
A
#
# COMPACT_ATOMS: atom_id res chain seq x y z
N ILE A 1 13.18 -0.40 15.16
CA ILE A 1 13.38 -1.83 14.89
C ILE A 1 12.11 -2.32 14.20
N THR A 2 12.26 -2.95 13.03
CA THR A 2 11.15 -3.48 12.23
C THR A 2 11.17 -5.01 12.34
N THR A 3 10.01 -5.64 12.56
CA THR A 3 9.88 -7.10 12.61
C THR A 3 9.68 -7.69 11.22
N LYS A 4 9.84 -9.02 11.08
CA LYS A 4 9.57 -9.75 9.83
C LYS A 4 8.14 -9.52 9.36
N GLU A 5 7.18 -9.59 10.28
CA GLU A 5 5.75 -9.41 10.01
C GLU A 5 5.45 -8.00 9.48
N GLN A 6 6.06 -6.97 10.08
CA GLN A 6 5.90 -5.59 9.63
C GLN A 6 6.46 -5.38 8.22
N MET A 7 7.59 -6.00 7.88
CA MET A 7 8.14 -5.93 6.53
C MET A 7 7.25 -6.64 5.50
N LEU A 8 6.66 -7.78 5.87
CA LEU A 8 5.70 -8.49 5.02
C LEU A 8 4.41 -7.69 4.83
N ASP A 9 3.91 -7.03 5.86
CA ASP A 9 2.73 -6.17 5.79
C ASP A 9 2.99 -4.95 4.88
N GLU A 10 4.16 -4.31 5.00
CA GLU A 10 4.55 -3.22 4.12
C GLU A 10 4.65 -3.69 2.65
N MET A 11 5.25 -4.85 2.41
CA MET A 11 5.35 -5.44 1.07
C MET A 11 3.96 -5.73 0.48
N CYS A 12 3.05 -6.30 1.28
CA CYS A 12 1.66 -6.54 0.88
C CYS A 12 0.95 -5.23 0.52
N ALA A 13 1.15 -4.16 1.29
CA ALA A 13 0.57 -2.85 1.01
C ALA A 13 1.11 -2.24 -0.29
N LEU A 14 2.42 -2.32 -0.54
CA LEU A 14 3.05 -1.87 -1.79
C LEU A 14 2.49 -2.59 -3.02
N LEU A 15 2.19 -3.87 -2.90
CA LEU A 15 1.63 -4.69 -3.99
C LEU A 15 0.12 -4.49 -4.18
N GLY A 16 -0.55 -3.77 -3.26
CA GLY A 16 -1.99 -3.57 -3.27
C GLY A 16 -2.51 -2.89 -4.54
N GLY A 17 -1.84 -1.85 -5.02
CA GLY A 17 -2.23 -1.15 -6.26
C GLY A 17 -2.21 -2.09 -7.47
N ARG A 18 -1.11 -2.83 -7.65
CA ARG A 18 -0.98 -3.84 -8.72
C ARG A 18 -2.03 -4.94 -8.62
N ALA A 19 -2.34 -5.40 -7.40
CA ALA A 19 -3.36 -6.41 -7.16
C ALA A 19 -4.76 -5.88 -7.46
N ALA A 20 -5.03 -4.60 -7.16
CA ALA A 20 -6.29 -3.95 -7.49
C ALA A 20 -6.48 -3.81 -9.00
N GLU A 21 -5.46 -3.35 -9.74
CA GLU A 21 -5.50 -3.30 -11.19
C GLU A 21 -5.88 -4.67 -11.80
N ASP A 22 -5.20 -5.73 -11.39
CA ASP A 22 -5.44 -7.10 -11.87
C ASP A 22 -6.86 -7.60 -11.56
N LEU A 23 -7.37 -7.32 -10.36
CA LEU A 23 -8.69 -7.80 -9.91
C LEU A 23 -9.86 -7.01 -10.50
N PHE A 24 -9.77 -5.69 -10.53
CA PHE A 24 -10.92 -4.83 -10.83
C PHE A 24 -10.93 -4.32 -12.27
N THR A 25 -9.78 -4.12 -12.89
CA THR A 25 -9.69 -3.66 -14.28
C THR A 25 -9.32 -4.76 -15.26
N GLY A 26 -8.69 -5.83 -14.81
CA GLY A 26 -8.15 -6.90 -15.64
C GLY A 26 -6.93 -6.49 -16.47
N HIS A 27 -6.40 -5.30 -16.25
CA HIS A 27 -5.25 -4.74 -16.97
C HIS A 27 -4.20 -4.27 -15.99
N ILE A 28 -2.95 -4.61 -16.25
CA ILE A 28 -1.80 -4.21 -15.44
C ILE A 28 -1.12 -3.03 -16.14
N SER A 29 -0.85 -1.96 -15.40
CA SER A 29 -0.20 -0.75 -15.91
C SER A 29 1.25 -0.61 -15.44
N THR A 30 1.95 0.39 -15.94
CA THR A 30 3.31 0.76 -15.49
C THR A 30 3.32 1.52 -14.17
N GLY A 31 2.15 1.92 -13.64
CA GLY A 31 2.02 2.76 -12.45
C GLY A 31 2.65 2.15 -11.18
N ALA A 32 2.64 0.82 -11.07
CA ALA A 32 3.21 0.13 -9.92
C ALA A 32 4.75 -0.05 -9.94
N MET A 33 5.48 0.60 -10.87
CA MET A 33 6.92 0.38 -11.04
C MET A 33 7.72 0.67 -9.76
N ASN A 34 7.47 1.80 -9.11
CA ASN A 34 8.16 2.19 -7.89
C ASN A 34 7.84 1.26 -6.71
N ASP A 35 6.58 0.83 -6.59
CA ASP A 35 6.15 -0.07 -5.52
C ASP A 35 6.75 -1.47 -5.69
N LEU A 36 6.84 -1.96 -6.93
CA LEU A 36 7.53 -3.21 -7.24
C LEU A 36 9.03 -3.14 -6.92
N GLU A 37 9.70 -2.02 -7.24
CA GLU A 37 11.10 -1.80 -6.89
C GLU A 37 11.30 -1.82 -5.38
N ARG A 38 10.46 -1.12 -4.62
CA ARG A 38 10.52 -1.08 -3.15
C ARG A 38 10.25 -2.45 -2.54
N ALA A 39 9.21 -3.15 -3.01
CA ALA A 39 8.88 -4.50 -2.56
C ALA A 39 10.04 -5.49 -2.84
N THR A 40 10.64 -5.41 -4.03
CA THR A 40 11.79 -6.25 -4.39
C THR A 40 13.01 -5.96 -3.52
N LYS A 41 13.35 -4.69 -3.30
CA LYS A 41 14.45 -4.30 -2.39
C LYS A 41 14.22 -4.78 -0.96
N SER A 42 12.98 -4.68 -0.47
CA SER A 42 12.61 -5.16 0.88
C SER A 42 12.76 -6.68 0.98
N ALA A 43 12.25 -7.44 0.00
CA ALA A 43 12.37 -8.90 -0.03
C ALA A 43 13.84 -9.35 -0.11
N TYR A 44 14.64 -8.68 -0.95
CA TYR A 44 16.08 -8.95 -1.04
C TYR A 44 16.79 -8.66 0.28
N GLY A 45 16.45 -7.55 0.93
CA GLY A 45 16.96 -7.19 2.26
C GLY A 45 16.63 -8.25 3.30
N MET A 46 15.39 -8.73 3.35
CA MET A 46 14.96 -9.79 4.27
C MET A 46 15.75 -11.08 4.09
N VAL A 47 15.94 -11.51 2.84
CA VAL A 47 16.57 -12.80 2.52
C VAL A 47 18.08 -12.72 2.61
N ALA A 48 18.69 -11.73 1.95
CA ALA A 48 20.13 -11.70 1.77
C ALA A 48 20.89 -10.97 2.89
N TYR A 49 20.26 -9.99 3.54
CA TYR A 49 20.98 -9.13 4.52
C TYR A 49 20.57 -9.38 5.95
N LEU A 50 19.27 -9.60 6.20
CA LEU A 50 18.72 -9.69 7.54
C LEU A 50 18.57 -11.14 8.03
N GLY A 51 18.77 -12.13 7.15
CA GLY A 51 18.66 -13.56 7.51
C GLY A 51 17.28 -13.97 8.02
N MET A 52 16.22 -13.28 7.55
CA MET A 52 14.82 -13.48 7.99
C MET A 52 14.09 -14.55 7.16
N SER A 53 14.77 -15.18 6.21
CA SER A 53 14.20 -16.24 5.39
C SER A 53 14.32 -17.60 6.06
N GLU A 54 13.35 -18.48 5.82
CA GLU A 54 13.38 -19.87 6.31
C GLU A 54 14.39 -20.73 5.55
N SER A 55 14.60 -20.43 4.27
CA SER A 55 15.55 -21.17 3.41
C SER A 55 17.01 -20.79 3.64
N LEU A 56 17.27 -19.57 4.15
CA LEU A 56 18.60 -19.03 4.44
C LEU A 56 18.61 -18.31 5.80
N PRO A 57 18.35 -19.03 6.90
CA PRO A 57 18.17 -18.41 8.20
C PRO A 57 19.50 -17.95 8.81
N ASN A 58 19.47 -16.80 9.49
CA ASN A 58 20.58 -16.31 10.34
C ASN A 58 21.92 -16.09 9.62
N VAL A 59 21.87 -15.90 8.30
CA VAL A 59 23.05 -15.59 7.49
C VAL A 59 22.86 -14.22 6.85
N SER A 60 23.91 -13.39 6.88
CA SER A 60 23.93 -12.11 6.19
C SER A 60 24.99 -12.16 5.08
N TYR A 61 24.54 -11.90 3.87
CA TYR A 61 25.38 -11.74 2.67
C TYR A 61 25.59 -10.27 2.31
N TYR A 62 25.53 -9.39 3.32
CA TYR A 62 25.76 -7.97 3.10
C TYR A 62 27.18 -7.73 2.59
N THR A 63 27.30 -6.98 1.52
CA THR A 63 28.57 -6.53 0.96
C THR A 63 28.54 -5.02 0.76
N ASN A 64 29.64 -4.34 1.09
CA ASN A 64 29.79 -2.93 0.77
C ASN A 64 29.72 -2.74 -0.75
N GLN A 65 29.12 -1.64 -1.19
CA GLN A 65 28.89 -1.34 -2.62
C GLN A 65 30.16 -1.25 -3.48
N GLU A 66 31.33 -1.22 -2.85
CA GLU A 66 32.65 -1.17 -3.52
C GLU A 66 33.14 -2.54 -3.98
N SER A 67 32.51 -3.64 -3.57
CA SER A 67 32.91 -4.98 -3.98
C SER A 67 32.17 -5.38 -5.26
N PHE A 68 32.91 -5.58 -6.34
CA PHE A 68 32.39 -6.10 -7.62
C PHE A 68 32.00 -7.59 -7.56
N GLN A 69 32.37 -8.31 -6.49
CA GLN A 69 32.09 -9.73 -6.33
C GLN A 69 30.93 -9.96 -5.37
N LYS A 70 29.98 -10.82 -5.76
CA LYS A 70 28.92 -11.29 -4.87
C LYS A 70 29.54 -12.10 -3.72
N PRO A 71 29.12 -11.93 -2.46
CA PRO A 71 29.68 -12.63 -1.30
C PRO A 71 29.17 -14.07 -1.17
N TYR A 72 28.58 -14.64 -2.19
CA TYR A 72 27.96 -15.96 -2.19
C TYR A 72 28.14 -16.66 -3.54
N SER A 73 28.00 -18.00 -3.52
CA SER A 73 28.09 -18.85 -4.71
C SER A 73 26.88 -18.67 -5.64
N GLU A 74 26.99 -19.10 -6.88
CA GLU A 74 25.88 -19.10 -7.84
C GLU A 74 24.68 -19.94 -7.35
N GLU A 75 24.94 -21.03 -6.65
CA GLU A 75 23.87 -21.85 -6.06
C GLU A 75 23.11 -21.08 -4.96
N THR A 76 23.84 -20.40 -4.06
CA THR A 76 23.24 -19.53 -3.05
C THR A 76 22.47 -18.39 -3.71
N GLY A 77 22.99 -17.80 -4.77
CA GLY A 77 22.30 -16.78 -5.56
C GLY A 77 20.94 -17.26 -6.07
N ARG A 78 20.88 -18.46 -6.68
CA ARG A 78 19.60 -19.04 -7.13
C ARG A 78 18.61 -19.26 -5.99
N ARG A 79 19.09 -19.67 -4.81
CA ARG A 79 18.23 -19.82 -3.63
C ARG A 79 17.69 -18.48 -3.13
N ILE A 80 18.52 -17.44 -3.14
CA ILE A 80 18.08 -16.06 -2.80
C ILE A 80 17.01 -15.62 -3.79
N ASP A 81 17.24 -15.75 -5.09
CA ASP A 81 16.30 -15.32 -6.13
C ASP A 81 14.96 -16.07 -6.04
N ALA A 82 15.00 -17.39 -5.80
CA ALA A 82 13.81 -18.21 -5.61
C ALA A 82 13.00 -17.79 -4.37
N GLU A 83 13.67 -17.50 -3.27
CA GLU A 83 13.03 -17.10 -2.02
C GLU A 83 12.45 -15.68 -2.10
N VAL A 84 13.16 -14.74 -2.72
CA VAL A 84 12.66 -13.38 -3.00
C VAL A 84 11.39 -13.45 -3.86
N SER A 85 11.41 -14.24 -4.93
CA SER A 85 10.24 -14.44 -5.78
C SER A 85 9.07 -15.06 -5.02
N ARG A 86 9.32 -16.06 -4.17
CA ARG A 86 8.32 -16.70 -3.32
C ARG A 86 7.65 -15.70 -2.37
N LEU A 87 8.46 -14.90 -1.65
CA LEU A 87 7.95 -13.88 -0.71
C LEU A 87 7.08 -12.84 -1.41
N ILE A 88 7.51 -12.33 -2.57
CA ILE A 88 6.76 -11.34 -3.34
C ILE A 88 5.42 -11.94 -3.78
N ASN A 89 5.43 -13.16 -4.35
CA ASN A 89 4.20 -13.81 -4.82
C ASN A 89 3.23 -14.10 -3.66
N GLU A 90 3.72 -14.56 -2.51
CA GLU A 90 2.89 -14.78 -1.33
C GLU A 90 2.21 -13.49 -0.84
N GLN A 91 2.94 -12.36 -0.83
CA GLN A 91 2.35 -11.09 -0.43
C GLN A 91 1.41 -10.52 -1.50
N TYR A 92 1.69 -10.77 -2.78
CA TYR A 92 0.78 -10.42 -3.86
C TYR A 92 -0.55 -11.19 -3.77
N ASP A 93 -0.50 -12.50 -3.56
CA ASP A 93 -1.69 -13.33 -3.36
C ASP A 93 -2.46 -12.93 -2.09
N ARG A 94 -1.73 -12.55 -1.02
CA ARG A 94 -2.33 -12.00 0.19
C ARG A 94 -3.07 -10.69 -0.09
N ALA A 95 -2.47 -9.77 -0.85
CA ALA A 95 -3.11 -8.52 -1.26
C ALA A 95 -4.38 -8.77 -2.07
N LYS A 96 -4.33 -9.67 -3.05
CA LYS A 96 -5.50 -10.06 -3.85
C LYS A 96 -6.63 -10.63 -2.97
N ARG A 97 -6.31 -11.49 -2.02
CA ARG A 97 -7.29 -12.06 -1.10
C ARG A 97 -7.96 -10.97 -0.25
N ILE A 98 -7.17 -10.06 0.36
CA ILE A 98 -7.69 -8.96 1.16
C ILE A 98 -8.62 -8.06 0.34
N LEU A 99 -8.24 -7.71 -0.88
CA LEU A 99 -9.06 -6.90 -1.78
C LEU A 99 -10.35 -7.63 -2.20
N THR A 100 -10.28 -8.92 -2.48
CA THR A 100 -11.45 -9.73 -2.84
C THR A 100 -12.44 -9.80 -1.68
N GLU A 101 -11.96 -10.06 -0.46
CA GLU A 101 -12.80 -10.12 0.75
C GLU A 101 -13.47 -8.77 1.06
N ASN A 102 -12.85 -7.66 0.69
CA ASN A 102 -13.35 -6.31 0.93
C ASN A 102 -13.81 -5.58 -0.34
N ALA A 103 -14.11 -6.30 -1.42
CA ALA A 103 -14.45 -5.69 -2.72
C ALA A 103 -15.61 -4.68 -2.66
N ALA A 104 -16.66 -4.97 -1.89
CA ALA A 104 -17.79 -4.05 -1.72
C ALA A 104 -17.38 -2.74 -1.03
N LYS A 105 -16.52 -2.82 -0.02
CA LYS A 105 -16.01 -1.65 0.69
C LYS A 105 -15.03 -0.84 -0.18
N HIS A 106 -14.21 -1.55 -0.97
CA HIS A 106 -13.31 -0.92 -1.93
C HIS A 106 -14.10 -0.11 -2.97
N ASN A 107 -15.18 -0.67 -3.54
CA ASN A 107 -16.03 0.03 -4.49
C ASN A 107 -16.70 1.25 -3.83
N ALA A 108 -17.25 1.10 -2.62
CA ALA A 108 -17.85 2.22 -1.90
C ALA A 108 -16.85 3.36 -1.64
N LEU A 109 -15.58 3.02 -1.35
CA LEU A 109 -14.52 4.01 -1.17
C LEU A 109 -14.18 4.72 -2.50
N ALA A 110 -14.14 3.97 -3.61
CA ALA A 110 -13.90 4.53 -4.93
C ALA A 110 -15.04 5.47 -5.37
N ASP A 111 -16.29 5.07 -5.17
CA ASP A 111 -17.46 5.89 -5.46
C ASP A 111 -17.42 7.20 -4.65
N LEU A 112 -17.12 7.11 -3.36
CA LEU A 112 -17.00 8.28 -2.48
C LEU A 112 -15.88 9.22 -2.92
N LEU A 113 -14.74 8.67 -3.35
CA LEU A 113 -13.61 9.47 -3.86
C LEU A 113 -13.97 10.20 -5.14
N CYS A 114 -14.73 9.56 -6.04
CA CYS A 114 -15.24 10.22 -7.26
C CYS A 114 -16.23 11.35 -6.96
N GLU A 115 -17.05 11.22 -5.90
CA GLU A 115 -18.02 12.26 -5.52
C GLU A 115 -17.37 13.46 -4.80
N HIS A 116 -16.41 13.21 -3.93
CA HIS A 116 -15.88 14.22 -3.01
C HIS A 116 -14.43 14.63 -3.30
N GLU A 117 -13.74 13.95 -4.23
CA GLU A 117 -12.33 14.18 -4.60
C GLU A 117 -11.33 14.02 -3.43
N VAL A 118 -11.77 14.18 -2.18
CA VAL A 118 -10.96 14.07 -0.95
C VAL A 118 -11.67 13.16 0.05
N ILE A 119 -10.92 12.24 0.65
CA ILE A 119 -11.38 11.31 1.68
C ILE A 119 -10.67 11.58 2.99
N PHE A 120 -11.42 11.65 4.08
CA PHE A 120 -10.91 11.82 5.43
C PHE A 120 -10.92 10.50 6.23
N ALA A 121 -10.20 10.46 7.35
CA ALA A 121 -10.14 9.29 8.23
C ALA A 121 -11.53 8.84 8.73
N ALA A 122 -12.48 9.78 8.91
CA ALA A 122 -13.85 9.49 9.30
C ALA A 122 -14.58 8.67 8.23
N ASP A 123 -14.40 9.00 6.96
CA ASP A 123 -15.03 8.31 5.83
C ASP A 123 -14.54 6.88 5.72
N VAL A 124 -13.22 6.69 5.86
CA VAL A 124 -12.61 5.35 5.90
C VAL A 124 -13.18 4.54 7.07
N THR A 125 -13.31 5.14 8.25
CA THR A 125 -13.89 4.48 9.43
C THR A 125 -15.36 4.11 9.24
N ASN A 126 -16.13 4.95 8.55
CA ASN A 126 -17.53 4.66 8.24
C ASN A 126 -17.69 3.46 7.29
N ILE A 127 -16.79 3.31 6.31
CA ILE A 127 -16.86 2.23 5.32
C ILE A 127 -16.25 0.92 5.87
N PHE A 128 -15.08 1.00 6.48
CA PHE A 128 -14.33 -0.19 6.91
C PHE A 128 -14.56 -0.57 8.37
N GLY A 129 -15.09 0.34 9.17
CA GLY A 129 -15.18 0.22 10.63
C GLY A 129 -13.94 0.79 11.33
N PRO A 130 -13.98 0.86 12.67
CA PRO A 130 -12.83 1.30 13.46
C PRO A 130 -11.67 0.31 13.33
N ARG A 131 -10.44 0.81 13.44
CA ARG A 131 -9.25 -0.05 13.43
C ARG A 131 -9.32 -1.04 14.60
N PRO A 132 -9.02 -2.33 14.36
CA PRO A 132 -9.04 -3.34 15.43
C PRO A 132 -7.88 -3.19 16.45
N TRP A 133 -6.89 -2.35 16.14
CA TRP A 133 -5.76 -2.03 17.03
C TRP A 133 -5.50 -0.53 17.04
N LYS A 134 -5.01 -0.03 18.17
CA LYS A 134 -4.57 1.36 18.29
C LYS A 134 -3.24 1.54 17.57
N SER A 135 -3.11 2.63 16.82
CA SER A 135 -1.82 3.00 16.25
C SER A 135 -0.88 3.51 17.36
N ARG A 136 0.43 3.51 17.09
CA ARG A 136 1.38 4.09 18.03
C ARG A 136 1.12 5.58 18.29
N ALA A 137 0.60 6.29 17.28
CA ALA A 137 0.22 7.68 17.42
C ALA A 137 -0.97 7.84 18.38
N ASP A 138 -1.97 6.97 18.30
CA ASP A 138 -3.13 6.98 19.19
C ASP A 138 -2.72 6.73 20.64
N ILE A 139 -1.78 5.78 20.86
CA ILE A 139 -1.24 5.48 22.19
C ILE A 139 -0.50 6.70 22.77
N ILE A 140 0.35 7.35 21.95
CA ILE A 140 1.11 8.53 22.38
C ILE A 140 0.18 9.71 22.70
N LEU A 141 -0.89 9.91 21.92
CA LEU A 141 -1.89 10.96 22.18
C LEU A 141 -2.69 10.69 23.45
N GLU A 142 -3.00 9.44 23.77
CA GLU A 142 -3.66 9.06 25.02
C GLU A 142 -2.74 9.22 26.25
N GLU A 143 -1.44 9.03 26.09
CA GLU A 143 -0.45 9.19 27.16
C GLU A 143 -0.09 10.65 27.46
N GLN A 144 -0.42 11.59 26.54
CA GLN A 144 -0.22 13.01 26.79
C GLN A 144 -1.34 13.53 27.70
N PRO A 145 -1.04 14.17 28.86
CA PRO A 145 -2.04 14.80 29.67
C PRO A 145 -2.75 15.89 28.82
N GLN A 146 -4.06 15.81 28.74
CA GLN A 146 -4.85 16.83 28.04
C GLN A 146 -4.57 18.18 28.75
N PRO A 147 -4.26 19.25 27.99
CA PRO A 147 -4.15 20.57 28.59
C PRO A 147 -5.50 20.91 29.23
N GLU A 148 -5.49 21.17 30.52
CA GLU A 148 -6.65 21.67 31.25
C GLU A 148 -7.17 22.91 30.51
N THR A 149 -8.40 22.86 30.08
CA THR A 149 -9.11 24.01 29.49
C THR A 149 -9.23 25.07 30.56
N GLU A 150 -8.29 26.00 30.62
CA GLU A 150 -8.47 27.25 31.37
C GLU A 150 -9.66 28.00 30.73
N GLU A 151 -10.76 28.03 31.42
CA GLU A 151 -11.86 28.94 31.15
C GLU A 151 -11.33 30.38 31.26
N LYS A 152 -11.00 30.99 30.11
CA LYS A 152 -10.77 32.44 30.06
C LYS A 152 -12.10 33.15 30.20
N ASN A 153 -12.29 33.70 31.39
CA ASN A 153 -13.26 34.79 31.65
C ASN A 153 -12.97 35.95 30.70
N ASP A 154 -13.98 36.28 29.91
CA ASP A 154 -14.07 37.54 29.19
C ASP A 154 -13.96 38.74 30.11
N ASP A 155 -13.01 39.63 29.88
CA ASP A 155 -13.22 41.04 30.15
C ASP A 155 -12.72 41.88 28.97
N LYS A 156 -13.61 42.83 28.61
CA LYS A 156 -13.52 43.77 27.50
C LYS A 156 -12.32 44.70 27.62
N THR A 157 -11.68 45.04 26.50
CA THR A 157 -11.60 46.47 26.07
C THR A 157 -11.10 46.59 24.62
N ARG A 158 -11.69 47.55 23.95
CA ARG A 158 -11.48 48.05 22.57
C ARG A 158 -10.09 48.68 22.43
N GLU A 159 -9.51 48.65 21.19
CA GLU A 159 -9.40 49.80 20.29
C GLU A 159 -8.39 49.52 19.17
N ASP A 160 -8.85 49.80 17.96
CA ASP A 160 -8.31 50.48 16.79
C ASP A 160 -6.86 50.18 16.27
N GLY A 161 -6.83 49.99 14.93
CA GLY A 161 -5.78 50.58 14.13
C GLY A 161 -5.08 49.64 13.12
N ASP A 162 -5.55 49.72 11.90
CA ASP A 162 -4.84 50.16 10.68
C ASP A 162 -4.04 49.12 9.84
N GLU A 163 -4.57 49.01 8.64
CA GLU A 163 -3.97 48.87 7.29
C GLU A 163 -2.54 48.29 7.10
N SER A 164 -2.45 47.26 6.29
CA SER A 164 -1.86 47.42 4.94
C SER A 164 -1.81 46.13 4.13
N ALA A 165 -2.14 46.30 2.88
CA ALA A 165 -2.19 45.34 1.76
C ALA A 165 -0.82 44.88 1.28
N SER A 166 -0.76 43.68 0.68
CA SER A 166 -0.13 43.38 -0.62
C SER A 166 -0.35 41.91 -0.99
N THR A 167 -1.15 41.65 -1.96
CA THR A 167 -1.00 41.27 -3.38
C THR A 167 -0.02 40.14 -3.70
N SER A 168 -0.63 39.24 -4.51
CA SER A 168 -0.07 38.37 -5.58
C SER A 168 0.46 36.99 -5.11
N ASP A 169 0.19 35.88 -5.76
CA ASP A 169 -0.06 35.57 -7.17
C ASP A 169 -0.90 34.29 -7.30
N GLU A 170 -1.86 34.33 -8.22
CA GLU A 170 -2.57 33.19 -8.79
C GLU A 170 -1.59 32.36 -9.66
N GLN A 171 -1.53 31.06 -9.42
CA GLN A 171 -1.18 30.09 -10.47
C GLN A 171 -2.26 29.01 -10.51
N THR A 172 -3.16 29.19 -11.47
CA THR A 172 -4.09 28.20 -11.98
C THR A 172 -3.31 27.08 -12.65
N THR A 173 -3.42 25.86 -12.11
CA THR A 173 -3.10 24.66 -12.88
C THR A 173 -4.41 23.97 -13.27
N ASP A 174 -4.59 23.80 -14.58
CA ASP A 174 -5.69 23.09 -15.21
C ASP A 174 -5.89 21.71 -14.58
N ALA A 175 -7.01 21.53 -13.88
CA ALA A 175 -7.52 20.21 -13.52
C ALA A 175 -8.19 19.62 -14.77
N ALA A 176 -7.55 18.63 -15.37
CA ALA A 176 -8.18 17.81 -16.40
C ALA A 176 -9.37 17.07 -15.77
N ASP A 177 -10.54 17.33 -16.31
CA ASP A 177 -11.80 16.64 -16.01
C ASP A 177 -11.64 15.13 -16.26
N TYR A 178 -11.39 14.37 -15.22
CA TYR A 178 -11.37 12.89 -15.27
C TYR A 178 -12.78 12.39 -14.99
N ASP A 179 -13.50 12.05 -16.08
CA ASP A 179 -14.84 11.50 -16.02
C ASP A 179 -14.79 10.01 -15.58
N CYS A 180 -15.01 9.76 -14.29
CA CYS A 180 -15.04 8.42 -13.67
C CYS A 180 -16.12 7.48 -14.25
N THR A 181 -17.02 7.97 -15.09
CA THR A 181 -18.17 7.18 -15.56
C THR A 181 -17.95 6.50 -16.92
N LYS A 182 -16.87 6.86 -17.65
CA LYS A 182 -16.70 6.42 -19.04
C LYS A 182 -15.90 5.14 -19.23
N ASP A 183 -15.13 4.68 -18.25
CA ASP A 183 -14.26 3.52 -18.38
C ASP A 183 -14.64 2.30 -17.50
N ALA A 184 -15.87 2.23 -16.99
CA ALA A 184 -16.36 1.03 -16.33
C ALA A 184 -16.80 0.01 -17.41
N PRO A 185 -16.14 -1.16 -17.52
CA PRO A 185 -16.60 -2.20 -18.47
C PRO A 185 -17.97 -2.73 -18.02
N HIS A 186 -18.90 -2.76 -18.97
CA HIS A 186 -20.24 -3.35 -18.81
C HIS A 186 -20.12 -4.75 -18.22
N ARG A 187 -20.81 -4.99 -17.10
CA ARG A 187 -20.72 -6.20 -16.26
C ARG A 187 -21.32 -7.48 -16.86
N ASP A 188 -21.82 -7.49 -18.11
CA ASP A 188 -22.70 -8.55 -18.60
C ASP A 188 -22.15 -9.51 -19.66
N ASP A 189 -20.86 -9.39 -20.08
CA ASP A 189 -20.31 -10.30 -21.10
C ASP A 189 -19.02 -10.99 -20.63
N ARG A 190 -19.13 -11.90 -19.64
CA ARG A 190 -18.11 -12.94 -19.47
C ARG A 190 -18.68 -14.30 -19.89
N PRO A 191 -18.12 -14.92 -20.93
CA PRO A 191 -18.42 -16.33 -21.20
C PRO A 191 -17.87 -17.19 -20.06
N ALA A 192 -18.70 -18.11 -19.57
CA ALA A 192 -18.33 -19.13 -18.59
C ALA A 192 -17.13 -19.94 -19.13
N ALA A 193 -15.97 -19.83 -18.47
CA ALA A 193 -14.82 -20.66 -18.77
C ALA A 193 -15.11 -22.09 -18.33
N THR A 194 -15.49 -22.94 -19.28
CA THR A 194 -15.48 -24.39 -19.10
C THR A 194 -14.03 -24.86 -19.05
N HIS A 195 -13.55 -25.14 -17.85
CA HIS A 195 -12.32 -25.90 -17.67
C HIS A 195 -12.54 -27.34 -18.11
N GLN A 196 -12.11 -27.66 -19.31
CA GLN A 196 -11.91 -29.02 -19.75
C GLN A 196 -10.49 -29.42 -19.34
N VAL A 197 -10.40 -30.30 -18.33
CA VAL A 197 -9.14 -30.89 -17.89
C VAL A 197 -8.87 -32.08 -18.75
N ASP A 198 -8.07 -31.91 -19.80
CA ASP A 198 -7.49 -33.05 -20.56
C ASP A 198 -6.24 -33.51 -19.82
N SER A 199 -6.32 -34.66 -19.23
CA SER A 199 -5.21 -35.41 -18.64
C SER A 199 -4.61 -36.34 -19.71
N PRO A 200 -3.31 -36.24 -20.05
CA PRO A 200 -2.61 -37.27 -20.80
C PRO A 200 -1.49 -37.89 -19.95
N PHE A 201 -1.82 -38.88 -19.14
CA PHE A 201 -0.82 -39.87 -18.71
C PHE A 201 -1.48 -41.25 -18.60
N SER A 202 -1.25 -42.07 -19.61
CA SER A 202 -1.32 -43.54 -19.52
C SER A 202 0.10 -44.11 -19.48
N PRO A 203 0.36 -45.07 -18.59
CA PRO A 203 1.66 -45.71 -18.49
C PRO A 203 1.76 -46.91 -19.45
N ASN A 204 2.91 -47.05 -20.08
CA ASN A 204 3.50 -48.30 -20.50
C ASN A 204 5.00 -48.29 -20.16
#